data_4894e8b3315e7478e66ff6302721350a
#
_entry.id   4894e8b3315e7478e66ff6302721350a
#
_cell.length_a   1.000
_cell.length_b   1.000
_cell.length_c   1.000
_cell.angle_alpha   90.00
_cell.angle_beta   90.00
_cell.angle_gamma   90.00
#
_symmetry.space_group_name_H-M   'P 1'
#
loop_
_entity.id
_entity.type
_entity.pdbx_description
1 polymer ?
#
loop_
_entity_poly.entity_id
_entity_poly.type
_entity_poly.pdbx_seq_one_letter_code
_entity_poly.pdbx_strand_id
1 'polypeptide(L)'
;MKTLVVFKLLKNMVSKPMTVQFPNESIPIPEKYRGEQVWDSTKCTSCGLCSRICPNRAIEMVEAPPEYKEKFAKKYPMIDVGKCCFCGLCQDICPTEALTLSKNFFLSTFDPSTTINMPFPKPVELKAD
;
A
#
# COMPACT_ATOMS: atom_id res chain seq x y z
N MET A 1 -28.84 -13.02 -40.04
CA MET A 1 -28.32 -12.67 -38.70
C MET A 1 -26.86 -13.15 -38.46
N LYS A 2 -26.42 -14.32 -38.95
CA LYS A 2 -25.06 -14.87 -38.74
C LYS A 2 -23.94 -14.01 -39.36
N THR A 3 -24.15 -13.42 -40.53
CA THR A 3 -23.18 -12.54 -41.22
C THR A 3 -22.87 -11.25 -40.44
N LEU A 4 -23.85 -10.71 -39.72
CA LEU A 4 -23.67 -9.49 -38.89
C LEU A 4 -22.72 -9.72 -37.71
N VAL A 5 -22.72 -10.90 -37.14
CA VAL A 5 -21.82 -11.27 -36.03
C VAL A 5 -20.38 -11.37 -36.50
N VAL A 6 -20.14 -11.99 -37.65
CA VAL A 6 -18.79 -12.13 -38.25
C VAL A 6 -18.19 -10.75 -38.56
N PHE A 7 -18.98 -9.85 -39.14
CA PHE A 7 -18.55 -8.46 -39.41
C PHE A 7 -18.19 -7.71 -38.13
N LYS A 8 -18.95 -7.91 -37.05
CA LYS A 8 -18.70 -7.28 -35.76
C LYS A 8 -17.44 -7.81 -35.09
N LEU A 9 -17.16 -9.12 -35.22
CA LEU A 9 -15.93 -9.73 -34.74
C LEU A 9 -14.70 -9.21 -35.46
N LEU A 10 -14.74 -9.14 -36.81
CA LEU A 10 -13.67 -8.57 -37.63
C LEU A 10 -13.40 -7.10 -37.29
N LYS A 11 -14.46 -6.31 -37.11
CA LYS A 11 -14.34 -4.91 -36.69
C LYS A 11 -13.68 -4.79 -35.30
N ASN A 12 -14.01 -5.65 -34.36
CA ASN A 12 -13.42 -5.64 -33.02
C ASN A 12 -11.92 -6.02 -33.02
N MET A 13 -11.48 -6.89 -33.96
CA MET A 13 -10.06 -7.23 -34.10
C MET A 13 -9.19 -6.06 -34.55
N VAL A 14 -9.77 -5.13 -35.31
CA VAL A 14 -9.07 -3.94 -35.85
C VAL A 14 -9.33 -2.68 -35.02
N SER A 15 -10.30 -2.72 -34.12
CA SER A 15 -10.64 -1.56 -33.29
C SER A 15 -9.61 -1.31 -32.19
N LYS A 16 -9.39 -0.05 -31.83
CA LYS A 16 -8.54 0.32 -30.69
C LYS A 16 -9.14 -0.28 -29.40
N PRO A 17 -8.31 -0.88 -28.51
CA PRO A 17 -8.79 -1.41 -27.24
C PRO A 17 -9.38 -0.31 -26.35
N MET A 18 -10.41 -0.67 -25.57
CA MET A 18 -11.05 0.25 -24.61
C MET A 18 -10.20 0.48 -23.35
N THR A 19 -9.26 -0.43 -23.08
CA THR A 19 -8.42 -0.36 -21.90
C THR A 19 -7.15 0.45 -22.17
N VAL A 20 -6.65 1.12 -21.14
CA VAL A 20 -5.38 1.84 -21.19
C VAL A 20 -4.23 0.84 -21.39
N GLN A 21 -3.33 1.15 -22.30
CA GLN A 21 -2.18 0.30 -22.64
C GLN A 21 -1.02 0.55 -21.65
N PHE A 22 -1.24 0.22 -20.38
CA PHE A 22 -0.20 0.32 -19.37
C PHE A 22 0.92 -0.70 -19.67
N PRO A 23 2.23 -0.34 -19.54
CA PRO A 23 2.78 0.91 -18.99
C PRO A 23 3.00 2.03 -20.02
N ASN A 24 2.73 1.79 -21.32
CA ASN A 24 3.00 2.77 -22.40
C ASN A 24 2.09 4.00 -22.29
N GLU A 25 0.85 3.78 -21.88
CA GLU A 25 -0.11 4.85 -21.59
C GLU A 25 -0.45 4.81 -20.10
N SER A 26 -0.42 5.96 -19.41
CA SER A 26 -0.80 6.09 -18.01
C SER A 26 -1.89 7.14 -17.84
N ILE A 27 -2.82 6.88 -16.93
CA ILE A 27 -3.81 7.86 -16.51
C ILE A 27 -3.19 8.75 -15.42
N PRO A 28 -3.36 10.07 -15.43
CA PRO A 28 -2.86 10.93 -14.38
C PRO A 28 -3.48 10.53 -13.03
N ILE A 29 -2.64 10.38 -12.02
CA ILE A 29 -3.09 9.96 -10.68
C ILE A 29 -3.83 11.13 -10.03
N PRO A 30 -5.07 10.93 -9.53
CA PRO A 30 -5.82 11.96 -8.81
C PRO A 30 -5.07 12.46 -7.57
N GLU A 31 -5.29 13.72 -7.19
CA GLU A 31 -4.65 14.30 -6.00
C GLU A 31 -4.99 13.55 -4.71
N LYS A 32 -6.23 13.06 -4.60
CA LYS A 32 -6.74 12.32 -3.44
C LYS A 32 -6.55 10.80 -3.55
N TYR A 33 -5.60 10.37 -4.38
CA TYR A 33 -5.29 8.94 -4.49
C TYR A 33 -4.72 8.40 -3.17
N ARG A 34 -5.17 7.21 -2.77
CA ARG A 34 -4.74 6.51 -1.56
C ARG A 34 -3.85 5.34 -1.94
N GLY A 35 -2.55 5.58 -2.05
CA GLY A 35 -1.55 4.55 -2.33
C GLY A 35 -0.84 4.07 -1.07
N GLU A 36 0.42 3.71 -1.22
CA GLU A 36 1.26 3.17 -0.15
C GLU A 36 1.33 4.10 1.07
N GLN A 37 1.31 3.50 2.26
CA GLN A 37 1.48 4.23 3.52
C GLN A 37 2.94 4.62 3.71
N VAL A 38 3.16 5.91 3.97
CA VAL A 38 4.46 6.46 4.37
C VAL A 38 4.40 6.84 5.84
N TRP A 39 5.35 6.34 6.60
CA TRP A 39 5.46 6.61 8.02
C TRP A 39 6.66 7.50 8.33
N ASP A 40 6.40 8.57 9.07
CA ASP A 40 7.43 9.50 9.56
C ASP A 40 7.75 9.18 11.03
N SER A 41 8.96 8.67 11.23
CA SER A 41 9.44 8.29 12.55
C SER A 41 9.63 9.49 13.50
N THR A 42 9.89 10.68 12.97
CA THR A 42 10.18 11.89 13.78
C THR A 42 8.91 12.45 14.42
N LYS A 43 7.77 12.26 13.77
CA LYS A 43 6.46 12.74 14.24
C LYS A 43 5.72 11.71 15.08
N CYS A 44 6.07 10.44 14.99
CA CYS A 44 5.33 9.34 15.61
C CYS A 44 5.52 9.31 17.14
N THR A 45 4.42 9.34 17.88
CA THR A 45 4.39 9.24 19.35
C THR A 45 4.17 7.82 19.88
N SER A 46 4.13 6.81 19.02
CA SER A 46 3.85 5.40 19.42
C SER A 46 2.51 5.18 20.14
N CYS A 47 1.52 6.00 19.89
CA CYS A 47 0.23 5.94 20.58
C CYS A 47 -0.62 4.70 20.24
N GLY A 48 -0.35 4.02 19.11
CA GLY A 48 -1.04 2.80 18.70
C GLY A 48 -2.47 2.98 18.18
N LEU A 49 -2.94 4.21 18.00
CA LEU A 49 -4.29 4.48 17.47
C LEU A 49 -4.49 3.92 16.06
N CYS A 50 -3.47 4.02 15.20
CA CYS A 50 -3.51 3.50 13.84
C CYS A 50 -3.74 1.98 13.79
N SER A 51 -3.15 1.22 14.71
CA SER A 51 -3.36 -0.22 14.83
C SER A 51 -4.77 -0.56 15.31
N ARG A 52 -5.32 0.21 16.26
CA ARG A 52 -6.66 -0.03 16.83
C ARG A 52 -7.79 0.28 15.85
N ILE A 53 -7.64 1.32 15.04
CA ILE A 53 -8.66 1.74 14.09
C ILE A 53 -8.68 0.89 12.81
N CYS A 54 -7.64 0.14 12.52
CA CYS A 54 -7.51 -0.61 11.28
C CYS A 54 -8.54 -1.75 11.18
N PRO A 55 -9.49 -1.71 10.23
CA PRO A 55 -10.55 -2.72 10.12
C PRO A 55 -9.99 -4.10 9.74
N ASN A 56 -8.93 -4.13 8.95
CA ASN A 56 -8.30 -5.36 8.44
C ASN A 56 -7.15 -5.86 9.32
N ARG A 57 -6.86 -5.18 10.44
CA ARG A 57 -5.70 -5.49 11.29
C ARG A 57 -4.38 -5.56 10.50
N ALA A 58 -4.24 -4.67 9.51
CA ALA A 58 -3.05 -4.58 8.67
C ALA A 58 -1.88 -3.85 9.36
N ILE A 59 -2.10 -3.28 10.54
CA ILE A 59 -1.08 -2.51 11.28
C ILE A 59 -0.86 -3.16 12.64
N GLU A 60 0.38 -3.54 12.90
CA GLU A 60 0.83 -4.07 14.18
C GLU A 60 1.87 -3.14 14.80
N MET A 61 1.80 -2.94 16.13
CA MET A 61 2.78 -2.15 16.85
C MET A 61 3.92 -3.04 17.30
N VAL A 62 5.08 -2.91 16.66
CA VAL A 62 6.29 -3.70 16.91
C VAL A 62 7.30 -2.86 17.71
N GLU A 63 8.08 -3.50 18.57
CA GLU A 63 9.15 -2.83 19.30
C GLU A 63 10.32 -2.49 18.39
N ALA A 64 10.85 -1.28 18.54
CA ALA A 64 12.00 -0.84 17.78
C ALA A 64 13.25 -1.67 18.15
N PRO A 65 14.08 -2.05 17.16
CA PRO A 65 15.36 -2.68 17.44
C PRO A 65 16.23 -1.82 18.38
N PRO A 66 17.10 -2.42 19.19
CA PRO A 66 17.89 -1.70 20.20
C PRO A 66 18.74 -0.55 19.62
N GLU A 67 19.19 -0.69 18.37
CA GLU A 67 19.97 0.32 17.65
C GLU A 67 19.21 1.62 17.37
N TYR A 68 17.87 1.55 17.32
CA TYR A 68 17.01 2.66 16.95
C TYR A 68 16.19 3.21 18.13
N LYS A 69 16.23 2.55 19.31
CA LYS A 69 15.48 2.96 20.51
C LYS A 69 15.84 4.35 21.03
N GLU A 70 17.06 4.82 20.77
CA GLU A 70 17.51 6.16 21.17
C GLU A 70 17.04 7.27 20.23
N LYS A 71 16.78 6.93 18.96
CA LYS A 71 16.43 7.91 17.91
C LYS A 71 14.94 7.99 17.62
N PHE A 72 14.19 6.93 17.94
CA PHE A 72 12.80 6.81 17.53
C PHE A 72 11.91 6.38 18.70
N ALA A 73 10.60 6.49 18.51
CA ALA A 73 9.60 6.02 19.45
C ALA A 73 9.81 4.53 19.80
N LYS A 74 9.51 4.14 21.05
CA LYS A 74 9.71 2.77 21.57
C LYS A 74 9.02 1.68 20.74
N LYS A 75 7.90 2.01 20.09
CA LYS A 75 7.12 1.14 19.21
C LYS A 75 6.82 1.84 17.91
N TYR A 76 6.78 1.10 16.82
CA TYR A 76 6.46 1.63 15.50
C TYR A 76 5.40 0.77 14.80
N PRO A 77 4.62 1.36 13.90
CA PRO A 77 3.63 0.62 13.13
C PRO A 77 4.33 -0.18 12.02
N MET A 78 4.23 -1.49 12.08
CA MET A 78 4.52 -2.38 10.97
C MET A 78 3.25 -2.54 10.15
N ILE A 79 3.31 -2.24 8.87
CA ILE A 79 2.14 -2.22 7.99
C ILE A 79 2.24 -3.34 6.97
N ASP A 80 1.27 -4.24 6.99
CA ASP A 80 1.10 -5.26 5.96
C ASP A 80 0.20 -4.71 4.83
N VAL A 81 0.84 -4.27 3.77
CA VAL A 81 0.15 -3.70 2.60
C VAL A 81 -0.74 -4.74 1.92
N GLY A 82 -0.38 -6.03 2.00
CA GLY A 82 -1.18 -7.13 1.46
C GLY A 82 -2.54 -7.31 2.14
N LYS A 83 -2.68 -6.89 3.41
CA LYS A 83 -3.95 -6.88 4.15
C LYS A 83 -4.66 -5.52 4.09
N CYS A 84 -3.98 -4.47 3.63
CA CYS A 84 -4.50 -3.12 3.68
C CYS A 84 -5.59 -2.88 2.63
N CYS A 85 -6.70 -2.27 3.02
CA CYS A 85 -7.77 -1.83 2.11
C CYS A 85 -7.69 -0.35 1.71
N PHE A 86 -6.61 0.34 2.03
CA PHE A 86 -6.36 1.75 1.69
C PHE A 86 -7.49 2.72 2.10
N CYS A 87 -8.19 2.44 3.19
CA CYS A 87 -9.33 3.22 3.65
C CYS A 87 -8.96 4.63 4.16
N GLY A 88 -7.71 4.85 4.59
CA GLY A 88 -7.21 6.15 5.08
C GLY A 88 -7.45 6.42 6.57
N LEU A 89 -8.24 5.59 7.29
CA LEU A 89 -8.57 5.82 8.71
C LEU A 89 -7.35 5.96 9.62
N CYS A 90 -6.25 5.27 9.30
CA CYS A 90 -5.00 5.36 10.07
C CYS A 90 -4.32 6.72 9.92
N GLN A 91 -4.47 7.37 8.78
CA GLN A 91 -4.02 8.75 8.55
C GLN A 91 -4.90 9.74 9.30
N ASP A 92 -6.24 9.60 9.18
CA ASP A 92 -7.21 10.53 9.75
C ASP A 92 -7.17 10.55 11.29
N ILE A 93 -6.91 9.38 11.92
CA ILE A 93 -6.85 9.27 13.40
C ILE A 93 -5.49 9.73 13.97
N CYS A 94 -4.47 9.90 13.16
CA CYS A 94 -3.12 10.21 13.64
C CYS A 94 -3.01 11.67 14.13
N PRO A 95 -2.83 11.93 15.42
CA PRO A 95 -2.82 13.31 15.96
C PRO A 95 -1.58 14.11 15.51
N THR A 96 -0.53 13.43 15.10
CA THR A 96 0.74 14.04 14.70
C THR A 96 1.00 13.96 13.19
N GLU A 97 0.03 13.48 12.42
CA GLU A 97 0.17 13.28 10.96
C GLU A 97 1.43 12.51 10.57
N ALA A 98 1.82 11.56 11.44
CA ALA A 98 3.00 10.74 11.23
C ALA A 98 2.80 9.66 10.17
N LEU A 99 1.56 9.39 9.77
CA LEU A 99 1.21 8.36 8.81
C LEU A 99 0.37 8.98 7.70
N THR A 100 0.90 8.93 6.48
CA THR A 100 0.28 9.53 5.30
C THR A 100 0.18 8.52 4.16
N LEU A 101 -0.79 8.71 3.27
CA LEU A 101 -0.95 7.89 2.07
C LEU A 101 -0.29 8.59 0.89
N SER A 102 0.63 7.91 0.22
CA SER A 102 1.34 8.42 -0.95
C SER A 102 0.53 8.21 -2.24
N LYS A 103 1.05 8.69 -3.34
CA LYS A 103 0.52 8.42 -4.69
C LYS A 103 1.14 7.17 -5.32
N ASN A 104 1.99 6.43 -4.60
CA ASN A 104 2.61 5.22 -5.10
C ASN A 104 1.58 4.09 -5.21
N PHE A 105 1.41 3.55 -6.41
CA PHE A 105 0.52 2.43 -6.71
C PHE A 105 1.28 1.17 -7.19
N PHE A 106 2.60 1.24 -7.37
CA PHE A 106 3.44 0.10 -7.73
C PHE A 106 3.70 -0.79 -6.52
N LEU A 107 2.69 -1.55 -6.11
CA LEU A 107 2.72 -2.39 -4.92
C LEU A 107 2.70 -3.89 -5.26
N SER A 108 2.70 -4.22 -6.55
CA SER A 108 2.70 -5.62 -6.99
C SER A 108 4.04 -6.29 -6.72
N THR A 109 4.00 -7.48 -6.13
CA THR A 109 5.18 -8.27 -5.82
C THR A 109 4.87 -9.75 -5.95
N PHE A 110 5.89 -10.57 -6.21
CA PHE A 110 5.76 -12.03 -6.27
C PHE A 110 5.95 -12.69 -4.89
N ASP A 111 6.59 -11.98 -3.96
CA ASP A 111 6.89 -12.49 -2.63
C ASP A 111 6.03 -11.76 -1.58
N PRO A 112 5.16 -12.47 -0.84
CA PRO A 112 4.31 -11.86 0.17
C PRO A 112 5.10 -11.22 1.31
N SER A 113 6.34 -11.63 1.58
CA SER A 113 7.18 -11.01 2.60
C SER A 113 7.57 -9.57 2.26
N THR A 114 7.56 -9.21 0.99
CA THR A 114 7.88 -7.84 0.55
C THR A 114 6.71 -6.87 0.69
N THR A 115 5.49 -7.36 0.93
CA THR A 115 4.31 -6.51 1.18
C THR A 115 4.32 -5.87 2.57
N ILE A 116 5.18 -6.35 3.46
CA ILE A 116 5.31 -5.78 4.80
C ILE A 116 6.18 -4.54 4.72
N ASN A 117 5.57 -3.38 4.90
CA ASN A 117 6.26 -2.11 4.96
C ASN A 117 6.84 -1.92 6.37
N MET A 118 8.15 -2.16 6.49
CA MET A 118 8.92 -1.92 7.70
C MET A 118 9.80 -0.69 7.46
N PRO A 119 9.79 0.29 8.35
CA PRO A 119 10.65 1.47 8.25
C PRO A 119 12.14 1.16 8.51
N PHE A 120 12.45 -0.05 8.97
CA PHE A 120 13.80 -0.54 9.23
C PHE A 120 14.18 -1.65 8.25
N PRO A 121 15.49 -1.85 7.97
CA PRO A 121 15.93 -2.99 7.19
C PRO A 121 15.39 -4.28 7.86
N LYS A 122 14.73 -5.12 7.06
CA LYS A 122 14.10 -6.36 7.54
C LYS A 122 15.11 -7.18 8.32
N PRO A 123 14.81 -7.61 9.56
CA PRO A 123 15.57 -8.70 10.14
C PRO A 123 15.36 -9.92 9.23
N VAL A 124 16.45 -10.40 8.65
CA VAL A 124 16.48 -11.66 7.91
C VAL A 124 16.10 -12.74 8.91
N GLU A 125 14.91 -13.28 8.82
CA GLU A 125 14.40 -14.57 9.32
C GLU A 125 12.93 -14.45 9.75
N LEU A 126 12.03 -14.48 8.78
CA LEU A 126 10.74 -15.09 9.03
C LEU A 126 10.82 -16.51 8.48
N LYS A 127 11.24 -17.47 9.33
CA LYS A 127 10.97 -18.89 9.07
C LYS A 127 9.45 -19.03 9.14
N ALA A 128 8.86 -19.33 8.00
CA ALA A 128 7.53 -19.90 7.95
C ALA A 128 7.65 -21.35 8.46
N ASP A 129 7.08 -21.65 9.61
CA ASP A 129 6.66 -22.99 10.00
C ASP A 129 5.21 -23.18 9.59
#